data_e73236d05bd1cd7fc3ed8a19cdcd7a75
#
_entry.id   e73236d05bd1cd7fc3ed8a19cdcd7a75
#
_cell.length_a   1.000
_cell.length_b   1.000
_cell.length_c   1.000
_cell.angle_alpha   90.00
_cell.angle_beta   90.00
_cell.angle_gamma   90.00
#
_symmetry.space_group_name_H-M   'P 1'
#
loop_
_entity.id
_entity.type
_entity.pdbx_description
1 polymer ?
#
loop_
_entity_poly.entity_id
_entity_poly.type
_entity_poly.pdbx_seq_one_letter_code
_entity_poly.pdbx_strand_id
1 'polypeptide(L)'
;MSPLLMKAVIAITLALIFYTIGVWSEHRAKLLKPVHLVFFWLGLCADTAGTMMMSKLANGTGGGLMGAHGITGMIAIVLMMIHAVWATVVLVRKDEKAMHTFHRFSILVWVIWLIPFVLGMMMGMR
;
A
#
# COMPACT_ATOMS: atom_id res chain seq x y z
N MET A 1 24.27 -1.95 -3.25
CA MET A 1 22.86 -2.11 -3.64
C MET A 1 22.72 -1.92 -5.13
N SER A 2 22.00 -2.82 -5.79
CA SER A 2 21.81 -2.69 -7.23
C SER A 2 20.91 -1.48 -7.54
N PRO A 3 21.05 -0.88 -8.74
CA PRO A 3 20.15 0.23 -9.11
C PRO A 3 18.68 -0.16 -9.10
N LEU A 4 18.35 -1.39 -9.49
CA LEU A 4 16.96 -1.86 -9.48
C LEU A 4 16.42 -1.98 -8.05
N LEU A 5 17.24 -2.52 -7.14
CA LEU A 5 16.84 -2.63 -5.73
C LEU A 5 16.64 -1.24 -5.12
N MET A 6 17.53 -0.29 -5.44
CA MET A 6 17.40 1.08 -4.95
C MET A 6 16.10 1.72 -5.42
N LYS A 7 15.76 1.55 -6.70
CA LYS A 7 14.50 2.07 -7.25
C LYS A 7 13.29 1.43 -6.58
N ALA A 8 13.35 0.12 -6.34
CA ALA A 8 12.26 -0.59 -5.67
C ALA A 8 12.05 -0.07 -4.24
N VAL A 9 13.13 0.12 -3.50
CA VAL A 9 13.06 0.65 -2.13
C VAL A 9 12.49 2.06 -2.11
N ILE A 10 12.90 2.91 -3.06
CA ILE A 10 12.36 4.27 -3.18
C ILE A 10 10.86 4.22 -3.46
N ALA A 11 10.44 3.38 -4.42
CA ALA A 11 9.03 3.27 -4.79
C ALA A 11 8.18 2.80 -3.60
N ILE A 12 8.62 1.79 -2.87
CA ILE A 12 7.89 1.27 -1.71
C ILE A 12 7.86 2.30 -0.58
N THR A 13 8.95 3.05 -0.39
CA THR A 13 9.00 4.11 0.61
C THR A 13 8.02 5.24 0.27
N LEU A 14 7.93 5.60 -1.02
CA LEU A 14 6.93 6.58 -1.47
C LEU A 14 5.51 6.07 -1.21
N ALA A 15 5.26 4.77 -1.45
CA ALA A 15 3.96 4.18 -1.15
C ALA A 15 3.63 4.32 0.33
N LEU A 16 4.59 4.04 1.21
CA LEU A 16 4.41 4.17 2.65
C LEU A 16 4.03 5.62 3.02
N ILE A 17 4.74 6.60 2.44
CA ILE A 17 4.48 8.01 2.69
C ILE A 17 3.06 8.38 2.24
N PHE A 18 2.69 8.03 1.00
CA PHE A 18 1.37 8.37 0.46
C PHE A 18 0.25 7.69 1.24
N TYR A 19 0.37 6.40 1.54
CA TYR A 19 -0.65 5.68 2.31
C TYR A 19 -0.77 6.26 3.71
N THR A 20 0.35 6.55 4.37
CA THR A 20 0.35 7.09 5.72
C THR A 20 -0.32 8.46 5.76
N ILE A 21 0.04 9.35 4.84
CA ILE A 21 -0.58 10.67 4.76
C ILE A 21 -2.08 10.53 4.50
N GLY A 22 -2.47 9.69 3.53
CA GLY A 22 -3.87 9.52 3.18
C GLY A 22 -4.69 8.95 4.33
N VAL A 23 -4.22 7.86 4.93
CA VAL A 23 -4.94 7.16 6.02
C VAL A 23 -5.08 8.05 7.25
N TRP A 24 -3.97 8.66 7.69
CA TRP A 24 -4.00 9.45 8.93
C TRP A 24 -4.68 10.80 8.74
N SER A 25 -4.57 11.42 7.55
CA SER A 25 -5.33 12.63 7.24
C SER A 25 -6.83 12.36 7.27
N GLU A 26 -7.24 11.23 6.69
CA GLU A 26 -8.64 10.81 6.72
C GLU A 26 -9.10 10.53 8.15
N HIS A 27 -8.28 9.87 8.95
CA HIS A 27 -8.62 9.59 10.35
C HIS A 27 -8.80 10.87 11.16
N ARG A 28 -7.92 11.85 10.95
CA ARG A 28 -8.02 13.15 11.63
C ARG A 28 -9.27 13.90 11.23
N ALA A 29 -9.61 13.87 9.94
CA ALA A 29 -10.82 14.52 9.43
C ALA A 29 -12.09 13.76 9.80
N LYS A 30 -11.97 12.46 10.09
CA LYS A 30 -13.09 11.54 10.33
C LYS A 30 -14.09 11.55 9.17
N LEU A 31 -13.59 11.84 7.98
CA LEU A 31 -14.38 11.94 6.77
C LEU A 31 -13.49 11.66 5.58
N LEU A 32 -13.92 10.74 4.72
CA LEU A 32 -13.21 10.44 3.48
C LEU A 32 -13.45 11.58 2.49
N LYS A 33 -12.36 12.18 2.01
CA LYS A 33 -12.40 13.30 1.06
C LYS A 33 -11.65 12.92 -0.22
N PRO A 34 -11.92 13.62 -1.34
CA PRO A 34 -11.21 13.33 -2.60
C PRO A 34 -9.68 13.41 -2.48
N VAL A 35 -9.16 14.30 -1.63
CA VAL A 35 -7.71 14.41 -1.44
C VAL A 35 -7.13 13.11 -0.87
N HIS A 36 -7.85 12.44 0.01
CA HIS A 36 -7.41 11.16 0.56
C HIS A 36 -7.36 10.09 -0.54
N LEU A 37 -8.35 10.12 -1.42
CA LEU A 37 -8.41 9.18 -2.55
C LEU A 37 -7.19 9.33 -3.46
N VAL A 38 -6.76 10.57 -3.71
CA VAL A 38 -5.56 10.83 -4.52
C VAL A 38 -4.34 10.16 -3.89
N PHE A 39 -4.15 10.31 -2.58
CA PHE A 39 -3.03 9.68 -1.89
C PHE A 39 -3.12 8.14 -1.93
N PHE A 40 -4.31 7.57 -1.81
CA PHE A 40 -4.48 6.12 -1.88
C PHE A 40 -4.07 5.59 -3.27
N TRP A 41 -4.50 6.24 -4.34
CA TRP A 41 -4.16 5.81 -5.70
C TRP A 41 -2.69 6.03 -6.02
N LEU A 42 -2.11 7.16 -5.60
CA LEU A 42 -0.68 7.40 -5.77
C LEU A 42 0.16 6.37 -5.03
N GLY A 43 -0.24 6.06 -3.80
CA GLY A 43 0.43 5.03 -3.02
C GLY A 43 0.34 3.67 -3.68
N LEU A 44 -0.82 3.32 -4.22
CA LEU A 44 -1.02 2.04 -4.91
C LEU A 44 -0.16 1.95 -6.17
N CYS A 45 -0.04 3.03 -6.93
CA CYS A 45 0.84 3.05 -8.10
C CYS A 45 2.30 2.82 -7.70
N ALA A 46 2.77 3.53 -6.68
CA ALA A 46 4.14 3.39 -6.20
C ALA A 46 4.40 1.99 -5.63
N ASP A 47 3.43 1.46 -4.88
CA ASP A 47 3.50 0.13 -4.27
C ASP A 47 3.58 -0.96 -5.36
N THR A 48 2.73 -0.85 -6.37
CA THR A 48 2.72 -1.79 -7.50
C THR A 48 4.04 -1.75 -8.25
N ALA A 49 4.55 -0.54 -8.54
CA ALA A 49 5.82 -0.39 -9.24
C ALA A 49 6.97 -1.02 -8.44
N GLY A 50 7.03 -0.71 -7.14
CA GLY A 50 8.07 -1.26 -6.27
C GLY A 50 8.00 -2.77 -6.15
N THR A 51 6.80 -3.33 -6.03
CA THR A 51 6.59 -4.76 -5.93
C THR A 51 6.97 -5.47 -7.22
N MET A 52 6.66 -4.88 -8.37
CA MET A 52 7.09 -5.45 -9.65
C MET A 52 8.61 -5.49 -9.78
N MET A 53 9.29 -4.42 -9.35
CA MET A 53 10.75 -4.39 -9.36
C MET A 53 11.34 -5.45 -8.43
N MET A 54 10.78 -5.60 -7.24
CA MET A 54 11.23 -6.61 -6.28
C MET A 54 10.96 -8.02 -6.79
N SER A 55 9.86 -8.23 -7.49
CA SER A 55 9.54 -9.51 -8.10
C SER A 55 10.59 -9.90 -9.14
N LYS A 56 11.04 -8.95 -9.96
CA LYS A 56 12.10 -9.20 -10.94
C LYS A 56 13.42 -9.58 -10.25
N LEU A 57 13.74 -8.88 -9.15
CA LEU A 57 14.95 -9.21 -8.38
C LEU A 57 14.87 -10.60 -7.76
N ALA A 58 13.72 -10.93 -7.18
CA ALA A 58 13.49 -12.22 -6.53
C ALA A 58 13.54 -13.36 -7.56
N ASN A 59 12.98 -13.16 -8.75
CA ASN A 59 13.03 -14.17 -9.81
C ASN A 59 14.47 -14.47 -10.21
N GLY A 60 15.33 -13.43 -10.22
CA GLY A 60 16.73 -13.62 -10.50
C GLY A 60 17.48 -14.39 -9.41
N THR A 61 16.96 -14.41 -8.19
CA THR A 61 17.56 -15.12 -7.06
C THR A 61 16.87 -16.44 -6.74
N GLY A 62 15.79 -16.79 -7.47
CA GLY A 62 15.02 -18.00 -7.24
C GLY A 62 13.99 -17.90 -6.13
N GLY A 63 13.90 -16.75 -5.44
CA GLY A 63 12.92 -16.56 -4.36
C GLY A 63 11.50 -16.33 -4.84
N GLY A 64 11.35 -15.41 -5.77
CA GLY A 64 10.08 -15.12 -6.42
C GLY A 64 8.92 -14.81 -5.49
N LEU A 65 7.71 -14.89 -6.07
CA LEU A 65 6.46 -14.65 -5.34
C LEU A 65 6.03 -15.83 -4.48
N MET A 66 6.73 -16.97 -4.60
CA MET A 66 6.37 -18.17 -3.85
C MET A 66 6.88 -18.15 -2.42
N GLY A 67 7.77 -17.22 -2.08
CA GLY A 67 8.23 -17.07 -0.70
C GLY A 67 7.15 -16.42 0.17
N ALA A 68 7.27 -16.58 1.51
CA ALA A 68 6.30 -16.03 2.45
C ALA A 68 6.14 -14.52 2.29
N HIS A 69 7.26 -13.79 2.13
CA HIS A 69 7.21 -12.34 1.92
C HIS A 69 6.51 -11.99 0.61
N GLY A 70 6.77 -12.74 -0.46
CA GLY A 70 6.11 -12.52 -1.75
C GLY A 70 4.61 -12.70 -1.66
N ILE A 71 4.15 -13.75 -0.98
CA ILE A 71 2.73 -14.04 -0.80
C ILE A 71 2.07 -12.93 0.02
N THR A 72 2.67 -12.53 1.15
CA THR A 72 2.11 -11.48 2.01
C THR A 72 2.09 -10.14 1.29
N GLY A 73 3.11 -9.85 0.48
CA GLY A 73 3.16 -8.63 -0.33
C GLY A 73 2.04 -8.58 -1.36
N MET A 74 1.76 -9.71 -2.03
CA MET A 74 0.67 -9.78 -2.99
C MET A 74 -0.69 -9.59 -2.31
N ILE A 75 -0.89 -10.21 -1.15
CA ILE A 75 -2.13 -10.03 -0.38
C ILE A 75 -2.29 -8.56 0.00
N ALA A 76 -1.22 -7.91 0.44
CA ALA A 76 -1.26 -6.50 0.82
C ALA A 76 -1.64 -5.60 -0.35
N ILE A 77 -1.12 -5.86 -1.55
CA ILE A 77 -1.46 -5.08 -2.75
C ILE A 77 -2.94 -5.28 -3.11
N VAL A 78 -3.43 -6.51 -3.08
CA VAL A 78 -4.83 -6.80 -3.36
C VAL A 78 -5.72 -6.07 -2.35
N LEU A 79 -5.35 -6.11 -1.08
CA LEU A 79 -6.09 -5.43 -0.02
C LEU A 79 -6.12 -3.92 -0.23
N MET A 80 -4.98 -3.31 -0.60
CA MET A 80 -4.91 -1.87 -0.90
C MET A 80 -5.71 -1.51 -2.15
N MET A 81 -5.73 -2.39 -3.14
CA MET A 81 -6.56 -2.17 -4.34
C MET A 81 -8.04 -2.16 -3.97
N ILE A 82 -8.49 -3.11 -3.16
CA ILE A 82 -9.86 -3.16 -2.66
C ILE A 82 -10.16 -1.88 -1.88
N HIS A 83 -9.24 -1.46 -1.03
CA HIS A 83 -9.37 -0.24 -0.24
C HIS A 83 -9.55 1.00 -1.13
N ALA A 84 -8.70 1.16 -2.15
CA ALA A 84 -8.77 2.31 -3.04
C ALA A 84 -10.04 2.30 -3.89
N VAL A 85 -10.44 1.14 -4.40
CA VAL A 85 -11.68 0.99 -5.18
C VAL A 85 -12.89 1.30 -4.31
N TRP A 86 -12.92 0.76 -3.08
CA TRP A 86 -14.03 1.00 -2.17
C TRP A 86 -14.12 2.47 -1.79
N ALA A 87 -12.99 3.13 -1.55
CA ALA A 87 -12.95 4.56 -1.30
C ALA A 87 -13.53 5.34 -2.47
N THR A 88 -13.21 4.95 -3.69
CA THR A 88 -13.73 5.58 -4.90
C THR A 88 -15.25 5.42 -4.97
N VAL A 89 -15.76 4.21 -4.72
CA VAL A 89 -17.19 3.92 -4.74
C VAL A 89 -17.92 4.76 -3.69
N VAL A 90 -17.38 4.82 -2.47
CA VAL A 90 -17.99 5.59 -1.37
C VAL A 90 -18.10 7.06 -1.75
N LEU A 91 -17.06 7.65 -2.33
CA LEU A 91 -17.08 9.06 -2.72
C LEU A 91 -18.00 9.32 -3.91
N VAL A 92 -18.03 8.42 -4.89
CA VAL A 92 -18.89 8.57 -6.07
C VAL A 92 -20.36 8.49 -5.66
N ARG A 93 -20.69 7.57 -4.76
CA ARG A 93 -22.07 7.41 -4.27
C ARG A 93 -22.48 8.47 -3.26
N LYS A 94 -21.50 9.21 -2.74
CA LYS A 94 -21.74 10.24 -1.70
C LYS A 94 -22.47 9.65 -0.48
N ASP A 95 -22.08 8.45 -0.08
CA ASP A 95 -22.62 7.77 1.08
C ASP A 95 -22.00 8.38 2.35
N GLU A 96 -22.69 9.33 2.96
CA GLU A 96 -22.14 10.08 4.10
C GLU A 96 -21.79 9.18 5.27
N LYS A 97 -22.61 8.18 5.56
CA LYS A 97 -22.34 7.26 6.66
C LYS A 97 -21.03 6.50 6.42
N ALA A 98 -20.85 5.97 5.20
CA ALA A 98 -19.62 5.28 4.84
C ALA A 98 -18.42 6.23 4.84
N MET A 99 -18.61 7.48 4.37
CA MET A 99 -17.53 8.47 4.37
C MET A 99 -17.04 8.77 5.78
N HIS A 100 -17.92 8.80 6.76
CA HIS A 100 -17.55 9.07 8.15
C HIS A 100 -16.95 7.86 8.87
N THR A 101 -17.21 6.64 8.40
CA THR A 101 -16.73 5.43 9.07
C THR A 101 -15.55 4.78 8.33
N PHE A 102 -15.26 5.22 7.12
CA PHE A 102 -14.23 4.61 6.27
C PHE A 102 -12.84 4.67 6.90
N HIS A 103 -12.56 5.70 7.73
CA HIS A 103 -11.26 5.87 8.36
C HIS A 103 -10.88 4.66 9.24
N ARG A 104 -11.84 3.97 9.81
CA ARG A 104 -11.58 2.77 10.61
C ARG A 104 -11.06 1.63 9.72
N PHE A 105 -11.69 1.47 8.57
CA PHE A 105 -11.26 0.48 7.59
C PHE A 105 -9.87 0.84 7.04
N SER A 106 -9.64 2.13 6.76
CA SER A 106 -8.35 2.61 6.24
C SER A 106 -7.21 2.29 7.19
N ILE A 107 -7.39 2.54 8.49
CA ILE A 107 -6.35 2.24 9.48
C ILE A 107 -6.07 0.76 9.55
N LEU A 108 -7.12 -0.07 9.54
CA LEU A 108 -6.96 -1.51 9.57
C LEU A 108 -6.15 -2.01 8.37
N VAL A 109 -6.48 -1.53 7.17
CA VAL A 109 -5.76 -1.89 5.94
C VAL A 109 -4.31 -1.44 6.02
N TRP A 110 -4.07 -0.22 6.50
CA TRP A 110 -2.72 0.31 6.64
C TRP A 110 -1.86 -0.53 7.58
N VAL A 111 -2.42 -0.94 8.72
CA VAL A 111 -1.71 -1.79 9.70
C VAL A 111 -1.36 -3.14 9.06
N ILE A 112 -2.31 -3.75 8.37
CA ILE A 112 -2.08 -5.03 7.69
C ILE A 112 -1.00 -4.87 6.61
N TRP A 113 -1.05 -3.78 5.84
CA TRP A 113 -0.07 -3.50 4.80
C TRP A 113 1.34 -3.32 5.36
N LEU A 114 1.46 -2.76 6.57
CA LEU A 114 2.77 -2.57 7.20
C LEU A 114 3.48 -3.88 7.52
N ILE A 115 2.75 -4.96 7.75
CA ILE A 115 3.35 -6.24 8.11
C ILE A 115 4.35 -6.72 7.05
N PRO A 116 3.98 -6.87 5.77
CA PRO A 116 4.96 -7.28 4.75
C PRO A 116 6.03 -6.22 4.50
N PHE A 117 5.71 -4.93 4.67
CA PHE A 117 6.69 -3.87 4.52
C PHE A 117 7.81 -4.02 5.55
N VAL A 118 7.45 -4.19 6.83
CA VAL A 118 8.43 -4.36 7.91
C VAL A 118 9.22 -5.65 7.73
N LEU A 119 8.53 -6.75 7.37
CA LEU A 119 9.20 -8.02 7.10
C LEU A 119 10.21 -7.89 5.96
N GLY A 120 9.84 -7.18 4.90
CA GLY A 120 10.72 -6.97 3.77
C GLY A 120 11.96 -6.17 4.16
N MET A 121 11.79 -5.14 4.99
CA MET A 121 12.92 -4.37 5.49
C MET A 121 13.85 -5.22 6.35
N MET A 122 13.29 -6.02 7.24
CA MET A 122 14.08 -6.88 8.11
C MET A 122 14.86 -7.90 7.29
N MET A 123 14.24 -8.48 6.27
CA MET A 123 14.92 -9.44 5.38
C MET A 123 16.01 -8.76 4.55
N GLY A 124 15.77 -7.53 4.09
CA GLY A 124 16.73 -6.77 3.31
C GLY A 124 17.93 -6.30 4.10
N MET A 125 17.82 -6.20 5.41
CA MET A 125 18.90 -5.75 6.28
C MET A 125 19.86 -6.88 6.68
N ARG A 126 19.53 -8.10 6.33
CA ARG A 126 20.43 -9.25 6.54
C ARG A 126 21.49 -9.31 5.42
#